data_6afe4da7af4ea6c3cfad87e2fd4b79ee
#
_entry.id   6afe4da7af4ea6c3cfad87e2fd4b79ee
#
_cell.length_a   1.000
_cell.length_b   1.000
_cell.length_c   1.000
_cell.angle_alpha   90.00
_cell.angle_beta   90.00
_cell.angle_gamma   90.00
#
_symmetry.space_group_name_H-M   'P 1'
#
loop_
_entity.id
_entity.type
_entity.pdbx_description
1 polymer ?
#
loop_
_entity_poly.entity_id
_entity_poly.type
_entity_poly.pdbx_seq_one_letter_code
_entity_poly.pdbx_strand_id
1 'polypeptide(L)'
;TPGAELRVESDDGPSLVTVVADHSGNAHVAFVPAEHKVISSTEEWADVLSTGQILAPGVYSVVDESTGSTHGPVRVLSVEDLPDPSLYRQELEEGFGYLEVRDGVTLSIMVRFPNEDLYGPAPWPTVIEYSGYGPSNPDAPQPGSLLANLLGFAVVGVNMRGTGCSGGVFDVFSPAQAADGYDVVETVARQPWVLDNKVGMVGLSYPGISQLYVAATRPPSLAAITPLSVIDDLWRQQWPGGTYNSGFTRAWLAQRDAETKVGGMAWDQARIDAGDEQAAANQAIRSQNMDFERFGRAIDNFRPTLDARRVETVVDRIDVPVYLTGAWPLRFTATQSIA
;
A
#
# COMPACT_ATOMS: atom_id res chain seq x y z
N THR A 1 23.77 3.98 -10.76
CA THR A 1 24.93 4.48 -9.98
C THR A 1 24.42 5.37 -8.86
N PRO A 2 24.94 5.24 -7.61
CA PRO A 2 24.60 6.17 -6.53
C PRO A 2 24.83 7.63 -6.93
N GLY A 3 23.85 8.49 -6.63
CA GLY A 3 23.92 9.92 -6.95
C GLY A 3 23.73 10.28 -8.43
N ALA A 4 23.41 9.31 -9.29
CA ALA A 4 23.12 9.59 -10.69
C ALA A 4 21.82 10.41 -10.82
N GLU A 5 21.83 11.43 -11.65
CA GLU A 5 20.62 12.14 -12.07
C GLU A 5 19.94 11.34 -13.18
N LEU A 6 18.72 10.91 -12.90
CA LEU A 6 17.92 10.06 -13.77
C LEU A 6 16.71 10.84 -14.27
N ARG A 7 16.63 11.06 -15.56
CA ARG A 7 15.52 11.75 -16.20
C ARG A 7 14.55 10.75 -16.80
N VAL A 8 13.29 10.85 -16.41
CA VAL A 8 12.18 10.03 -16.92
C VAL A 8 11.52 10.72 -18.09
N GLU A 9 11.39 10.00 -19.18
CA GLU A 9 10.80 10.47 -20.44
C GLU A 9 9.66 9.56 -20.87
N SER A 10 8.59 10.14 -21.37
CA SER A 10 7.56 9.41 -22.11
C SER A 10 8.06 9.14 -23.53
N ASP A 11 7.74 7.98 -24.11
CA ASP A 11 8.15 7.62 -25.47
C ASP A 11 7.69 8.65 -26.54
N ASP A 12 6.58 9.34 -26.30
CA ASP A 12 5.98 10.29 -27.24
C ASP A 12 6.04 11.75 -26.77
N GLY A 13 6.81 12.07 -25.71
CA GLY A 13 6.69 13.37 -25.10
C GLY A 13 7.97 13.93 -24.42
N PRO A 14 7.82 15.12 -23.81
CA PRO A 14 8.91 15.77 -23.13
C PRO A 14 9.33 15.00 -21.88
N SER A 15 10.51 15.36 -21.35
CA SER A 15 10.95 14.96 -20.01
C SER A 15 9.88 15.27 -18.97
N LEU A 16 9.57 14.30 -18.10
CA LEU A 16 8.53 14.42 -17.07
C LEU A 16 9.11 14.86 -15.73
N VAL A 17 10.21 14.23 -15.32
CA VAL A 17 10.85 14.50 -14.03
C VAL A 17 12.29 14.03 -14.05
N THR A 18 13.15 14.69 -13.29
CA THR A 18 14.50 14.22 -12.97
C THR A 18 14.56 13.89 -11.49
N VAL A 19 15.09 12.72 -11.15
CA VAL A 19 15.28 12.23 -9.78
C VAL A 19 16.75 11.85 -9.56
N VAL A 20 17.19 11.87 -8.32
CA VAL A 20 18.55 11.47 -7.96
C VAL A 20 18.51 10.08 -7.34
N ALA A 21 19.33 9.18 -7.87
CA ALA A 21 19.49 7.85 -7.30
C ALA A 21 20.10 7.94 -5.89
N ASP A 22 19.61 7.12 -4.98
CA ASP A 22 20.10 7.06 -3.60
C ASP A 22 21.51 6.46 -3.48
N HIS A 23 22.00 6.30 -2.23
CA HIS A 23 23.31 5.73 -1.93
C HIS A 23 23.48 4.28 -2.40
N SER A 24 22.39 3.57 -2.70
CA SER A 24 22.37 2.21 -3.25
C SER A 24 22.18 2.18 -4.78
N GLY A 25 21.98 3.35 -5.40
CA GLY A 25 21.74 3.49 -6.83
C GLY A 25 20.28 3.29 -7.24
N ASN A 26 19.33 3.28 -6.29
CA ASN A 26 17.91 3.14 -6.54
C ASN A 26 17.24 4.50 -6.72
N ALA A 27 16.20 4.53 -7.55
CA ALA A 27 15.29 5.65 -7.68
C ALA A 27 13.87 5.17 -7.88
N HIS A 28 12.90 5.88 -7.31
CA HIS A 28 11.48 5.60 -7.44
C HIS A 28 10.74 6.85 -7.89
N VAL A 29 9.86 6.69 -8.88
CA VAL A 29 9.02 7.77 -9.40
C VAL A 29 7.57 7.28 -9.43
N ALA A 30 6.77 7.75 -8.49
CA ALA A 30 5.33 7.52 -8.48
C ALA A 30 4.54 8.76 -8.90
N PHE A 31 5.12 9.94 -8.68
CA PHE A 31 4.51 11.23 -8.97
C PHE A 31 5.40 12.06 -9.86
N VAL A 32 4.76 12.79 -10.78
CA VAL A 32 5.42 13.76 -11.65
C VAL A 32 4.89 15.17 -11.33
N PRO A 33 5.67 16.23 -11.62
CA PRO A 33 5.21 17.60 -11.45
C PRO A 33 3.88 17.82 -12.19
N ALA A 34 2.89 18.37 -11.48
CA ALA A 34 1.67 18.82 -12.12
C ALA A 34 1.97 20.08 -12.94
N GLU A 35 1.35 20.22 -14.11
CA GLU A 35 1.36 21.45 -14.89
C GLU A 35 0.52 22.54 -14.22
N HIS A 36 0.86 22.93 -13.00
CA HIS A 36 0.17 23.99 -12.29
C HIS A 36 1.02 25.27 -12.30
N LYS A 37 0.37 26.38 -12.57
CA LYS A 37 0.99 27.68 -12.37
C LYS A 37 1.32 27.82 -10.90
N VAL A 38 2.61 27.86 -10.57
CA VAL A 38 3.09 28.17 -9.22
C VAL A 38 2.57 29.57 -8.86
N ILE A 39 1.71 29.66 -7.88
CA ILE A 39 1.13 30.95 -7.41
C ILE A 39 2.10 31.61 -6.41
N SER A 40 3.07 30.86 -5.88
CA SER A 40 4.05 31.32 -4.89
C SER A 40 5.46 31.21 -5.45
N SER A 41 6.31 32.19 -5.12
CA SER A 41 7.71 32.28 -5.58
C SER A 41 8.71 31.63 -4.60
N THR A 42 8.28 30.87 -3.60
CA THR A 42 9.18 30.18 -2.69
C THR A 42 9.47 28.75 -3.20
N GLU A 43 10.73 28.34 -3.21
CA GLU A 43 11.15 27.01 -3.66
C GLU A 43 10.44 25.89 -2.91
N GLU A 44 10.18 26.06 -1.62
CA GLU A 44 9.46 25.11 -0.77
C GLU A 44 8.03 24.84 -1.24
N TRP A 45 7.34 25.87 -1.71
CA TRP A 45 6.01 25.73 -2.32
C TRP A 45 6.05 25.14 -3.72
N ALA A 46 7.09 25.44 -4.48
CA ALA A 46 7.27 24.87 -5.80
C ALA A 46 7.46 23.33 -5.72
N ASP A 47 8.24 22.85 -4.76
CA ASP A 47 8.44 21.43 -4.54
C ASP A 47 7.14 20.71 -4.15
N VAL A 48 6.34 21.31 -3.28
CA VAL A 48 5.02 20.75 -2.89
C VAL A 48 4.06 20.74 -4.07
N LEU A 49 4.02 21.80 -4.85
CA LEU A 49 3.14 21.91 -6.02
C LEU A 49 3.60 21.02 -7.19
N SER A 50 4.89 20.71 -7.28
CA SER A 50 5.46 19.89 -8.36
C SER A 50 5.20 18.39 -8.22
N THR A 51 4.78 17.91 -7.05
CA THR A 51 4.56 16.48 -6.80
C THR A 51 3.11 16.02 -7.05
N GLY A 52 2.37 16.70 -7.93
CA GLY A 52 0.91 16.67 -7.97
C GLY A 52 0.23 15.53 -8.71
N GLN A 53 0.87 14.85 -9.65
CA GLN A 53 0.23 13.82 -10.46
C GLN A 53 0.86 12.46 -10.27
N ILE A 54 0.02 11.42 -10.21
CA ILE A 54 0.50 10.05 -10.35
C ILE A 54 1.06 9.88 -11.76
N LEU A 55 2.20 9.20 -11.88
CA LEU A 55 2.76 8.84 -13.17
C LEU A 55 1.74 8.02 -13.95
N ALA A 56 1.32 8.53 -15.11
CA ALA A 56 0.28 7.89 -15.90
C ALA A 56 0.71 6.50 -16.40
N PRO A 57 -0.21 5.56 -16.59
CA PRO A 57 0.09 4.33 -17.30
C PRO A 57 0.64 4.61 -18.69
N GLY A 58 1.70 3.88 -19.08
CA GLY A 58 2.35 4.10 -20.36
C GLY A 58 3.73 3.45 -20.46
N VAL A 59 4.44 3.81 -21.51
CA VAL A 59 5.81 3.36 -21.75
C VAL A 59 6.75 4.54 -21.59
N TYR A 60 7.83 4.30 -20.87
CA TYR A 60 8.80 5.32 -20.48
C TYR A 60 10.21 4.83 -20.72
N SER A 61 11.13 5.77 -20.83
CA SER A 61 12.58 5.53 -20.76
C SER A 61 13.21 6.35 -19.64
N VAL A 62 14.34 5.89 -19.15
CA VAL A 62 15.11 6.55 -18.12
C VAL A 62 16.49 6.88 -18.67
N VAL A 63 16.84 8.17 -18.70
CA VAL A 63 18.15 8.65 -19.16
C VAL A 63 19.01 8.94 -17.93
N ASP A 64 20.17 8.30 -17.86
CA ASP A 64 21.20 8.68 -16.89
C ASP A 64 21.97 9.89 -17.46
N GLU A 65 21.73 11.06 -16.86
CA GLU A 65 22.31 12.31 -17.31
C GLU A 65 23.85 12.34 -17.18
N SER A 66 24.41 11.56 -16.27
CA SER A 66 25.85 11.49 -16.06
C SER A 66 26.60 10.73 -17.14
N THR A 67 25.94 9.71 -17.71
CA THR A 67 26.53 8.83 -18.73
C THR A 67 25.94 9.02 -20.12
N GLY A 68 24.77 9.65 -20.22
CA GLY A 68 23.96 9.73 -21.44
C GLY A 68 23.32 8.39 -21.84
N SER A 69 23.36 7.39 -20.97
CA SER A 69 22.77 6.06 -21.24
C SER A 69 21.26 6.11 -21.08
N THR A 70 20.54 5.52 -22.02
CA THR A 70 19.07 5.35 -21.95
C THR A 70 18.74 3.92 -21.58
N HIS A 71 17.87 3.76 -20.58
CA HIS A 71 17.35 2.49 -20.09
C HIS A 71 15.86 2.42 -20.35
N GLY A 72 15.39 1.30 -20.86
CA GLY A 72 13.98 1.09 -21.16
C GLY A 72 13.77 0.13 -22.33
N PRO A 73 12.53 -0.07 -22.76
CA PRO A 73 11.32 0.58 -22.26
C PRO A 73 10.94 0.11 -20.85
N VAL A 74 10.44 1.04 -20.02
CA VAL A 74 9.84 0.74 -18.72
C VAL A 74 8.34 0.96 -18.84
N ARG A 75 7.55 -0.07 -18.56
CA ARG A 75 6.09 0.03 -18.61
C ARG A 75 5.53 0.35 -17.23
N VAL A 76 4.79 1.45 -17.13
CA VAL A 76 3.94 1.76 -15.98
C VAL A 76 2.55 1.17 -16.24
N LEU A 77 2.13 0.27 -15.36
CA LEU A 77 0.86 -0.44 -15.46
C LEU A 77 -0.29 0.42 -14.93
N SER A 78 -1.46 0.27 -15.54
CA SER A 78 -2.74 0.72 -14.99
C SER A 78 -3.22 -0.28 -13.92
N VAL A 79 -4.05 0.16 -12.99
CA VAL A 79 -4.74 -0.75 -12.06
C VAL A 79 -5.68 -1.73 -12.77
N GLU A 80 -6.03 -1.45 -14.01
CA GLU A 80 -6.90 -2.26 -14.87
C GLU A 80 -6.11 -3.24 -15.76
N ASP A 81 -4.78 -3.10 -15.84
CA ASP A 81 -3.92 -4.08 -16.50
C ASP A 81 -3.86 -5.35 -15.64
N LEU A 82 -4.55 -6.38 -16.08
CA LEU A 82 -4.54 -7.67 -15.38
C LEU A 82 -3.27 -8.45 -15.74
N PRO A 83 -2.62 -9.09 -14.76
CA PRO A 83 -1.47 -9.95 -15.01
C PRO A 83 -1.89 -11.26 -15.68
N ASP A 84 -0.91 -12.03 -16.13
CA ASP A 84 -1.15 -13.42 -16.56
C ASP A 84 -1.79 -14.20 -15.41
N PRO A 85 -2.89 -14.94 -15.64
CA PRO A 85 -3.56 -15.73 -14.61
C PRO A 85 -2.68 -16.77 -13.90
N SER A 86 -1.52 -17.11 -14.45
CA SER A 86 -0.55 -18.01 -13.81
C SER A 86 0.04 -17.40 -12.54
N LEU A 87 0.10 -16.06 -12.43
CA LEU A 87 0.52 -15.37 -11.21
C LEU A 87 -0.28 -15.82 -9.99
N TYR A 88 -1.57 -16.10 -10.17
CA TYR A 88 -2.46 -16.46 -9.07
C TYR A 88 -2.44 -17.97 -8.71
N ARG A 89 -1.51 -18.75 -9.29
CA ARG A 89 -1.33 -20.19 -8.98
C ARG A 89 -0.25 -20.45 -7.91
N GLN A 90 0.22 -19.39 -7.26
CA GLN A 90 1.16 -19.52 -6.15
C GLN A 90 0.51 -20.32 -5.02
N GLU A 91 1.23 -21.26 -4.45
CA GLU A 91 0.78 -22.05 -3.30
C GLU A 91 1.20 -21.36 -2.01
N LEU A 92 0.24 -21.19 -1.10
CA LEU A 92 0.44 -20.55 0.19
C LEU A 92 0.27 -21.59 1.30
N GLU A 93 1.32 -21.76 2.10
CA GLU A 93 1.33 -22.67 3.24
C GLU A 93 0.97 -21.94 4.54
N GLU A 94 0.60 -22.68 5.58
CA GLU A 94 0.43 -22.13 6.91
C GLU A 94 1.75 -21.56 7.44
N GLY A 95 1.68 -20.42 8.10
CA GLY A 95 2.84 -19.72 8.62
C GLY A 95 3.25 -18.52 7.79
N PHE A 96 4.49 -18.09 8.01
CA PHE A 96 5.07 -16.94 7.33
C PHE A 96 5.59 -17.33 5.94
N GLY A 97 5.34 -16.46 4.96
CA GLY A 97 5.79 -16.67 3.58
C GLY A 97 5.79 -15.37 2.77
N TYR A 98 5.88 -15.55 1.46
CA TYR A 98 5.86 -14.46 0.48
C TYR A 98 4.88 -14.76 -0.64
N LEU A 99 4.31 -13.69 -1.21
CA LEU A 99 3.41 -13.72 -2.36
C LEU A 99 3.90 -12.67 -3.37
N GLU A 100 4.09 -13.08 -4.63
CA GLU A 100 4.45 -12.17 -5.72
C GLU A 100 3.21 -11.50 -6.31
N VAL A 101 3.31 -10.19 -6.61
CA VAL A 101 2.28 -9.40 -7.29
C VAL A 101 2.72 -9.04 -8.72
N ARG A 102 1.82 -8.46 -9.50
CA ARG A 102 1.89 -8.28 -10.97
C ARG A 102 3.15 -7.62 -11.52
N ASP A 103 3.86 -6.84 -10.73
CA ASP A 103 5.10 -6.13 -11.12
C ASP A 103 6.36 -6.81 -10.57
N GLY A 104 6.24 -8.04 -10.06
CA GLY A 104 7.35 -8.82 -9.52
C GLY A 104 7.75 -8.46 -8.08
N VAL A 105 7.04 -7.53 -7.45
CA VAL A 105 7.22 -7.26 -6.02
C VAL A 105 6.70 -8.43 -5.19
N THR A 106 7.45 -8.84 -4.17
CA THR A 106 7.03 -9.87 -3.22
C THR A 106 6.53 -9.23 -1.93
N LEU A 107 5.32 -9.60 -1.52
CA LEU A 107 4.72 -9.17 -0.26
C LEU A 107 4.88 -10.25 0.80
N SER A 108 5.23 -9.86 2.02
CA SER A 108 5.27 -10.78 3.15
C SER A 108 3.86 -11.08 3.64
N ILE A 109 3.61 -12.36 3.90
CA ILE A 109 2.32 -12.87 4.35
C ILE A 109 2.47 -13.71 5.61
N MET A 110 1.38 -13.85 6.33
CA MET A 110 1.22 -14.79 7.43
C MET A 110 -0.12 -15.48 7.32
N VAL A 111 -0.11 -16.78 7.04
CA VAL A 111 -1.31 -17.62 6.96
C VAL A 111 -1.54 -18.29 8.31
N ARG A 112 -2.76 -18.19 8.84
CA ARG A 112 -3.19 -18.84 10.09
C ARG A 112 -4.49 -19.58 9.84
N PHE A 113 -4.46 -20.88 10.07
CA PHE A 113 -5.66 -21.73 10.01
C PHE A 113 -6.45 -21.68 11.31
N PRO A 114 -7.77 -21.86 11.28
CA PRO A 114 -8.55 -22.01 12.49
C PRO A 114 -8.26 -23.35 13.15
N ASN A 115 -8.68 -23.51 14.40
CA ASN A 115 -8.54 -24.77 15.12
C ASN A 115 -9.45 -25.85 14.49
N GLU A 116 -8.88 -26.86 13.86
CA GLU A 116 -9.59 -27.95 13.19
C GLU A 116 -10.44 -28.79 14.15
N ASP A 117 -10.04 -28.94 15.40
CA ASP A 117 -10.83 -29.68 16.40
C ASP A 117 -12.16 -28.99 16.73
N LEU A 118 -12.21 -27.66 16.54
CA LEU A 118 -13.42 -26.86 16.80
C LEU A 118 -14.25 -26.60 15.54
N TYR A 119 -13.60 -26.41 14.40
CA TYR A 119 -14.25 -25.91 13.17
C TYR A 119 -14.24 -26.93 12.02
N GLY A 120 -13.62 -28.09 12.22
CA GLY A 120 -13.48 -29.13 11.20
C GLY A 120 -12.38 -28.82 10.19
N PRO A 121 -12.13 -29.75 9.24
CA PRO A 121 -11.10 -29.61 8.23
C PRO A 121 -11.44 -28.55 7.16
N ALA A 122 -10.42 -28.13 6.41
CA ALA A 122 -10.58 -27.26 5.24
C ALA A 122 -11.59 -27.87 4.22
N PRO A 123 -12.22 -27.02 3.37
CA PRO A 123 -11.97 -25.59 3.20
C PRO A 123 -12.68 -24.71 4.24
N TRP A 124 -12.04 -23.58 4.62
CA TRP A 124 -12.59 -22.64 5.59
C TRP A 124 -13.03 -21.32 4.97
N PRO A 125 -14.02 -20.61 5.56
CA PRO A 125 -14.22 -19.19 5.26
C PRO A 125 -12.91 -18.44 5.54
N THR A 126 -12.53 -17.54 4.64
CA THR A 126 -11.21 -16.93 4.67
C THR A 126 -11.29 -15.42 4.61
N VAL A 127 -10.48 -14.75 5.42
CA VAL A 127 -10.34 -13.29 5.40
C VAL A 127 -8.89 -12.85 5.25
N ILE A 128 -8.72 -11.67 4.65
CA ILE A 128 -7.43 -11.01 4.47
C ILE A 128 -7.39 -9.75 5.32
N GLU A 129 -6.30 -9.54 6.05
CA GLU A 129 -5.96 -8.26 6.68
C GLU A 129 -4.74 -7.68 5.98
N TYR A 130 -4.92 -6.56 5.27
CA TYR A 130 -3.93 -5.97 4.37
C TYR A 130 -3.62 -4.52 4.79
N SER A 131 -2.40 -4.27 5.23
CA SER A 131 -1.99 -2.92 5.66
C SER A 131 -0.49 -2.73 5.82
N GLY A 132 -0.10 -1.49 6.14
CA GLY A 132 1.25 -1.14 6.55
C GLY A 132 1.56 -1.33 8.03
N TYR A 133 0.65 -1.87 8.85
CA TYR A 133 0.88 -2.03 10.29
C TYR A 133 1.77 -3.24 10.67
N GLY A 134 1.70 -4.31 9.95
CA GLY A 134 2.44 -5.54 10.27
C GLY A 134 1.55 -6.76 10.43
N PRO A 135 0.53 -6.94 9.56
CA PRO A 135 -0.36 -8.09 9.62
C PRO A 135 0.36 -9.41 9.33
N SER A 136 1.50 -9.37 8.63
CA SER A 136 2.33 -10.57 8.42
C SER A 136 3.32 -10.87 9.56
N ASN A 137 3.30 -10.11 10.66
CA ASN A 137 4.12 -10.41 11.83
C ASN A 137 3.73 -11.79 12.38
N PRO A 138 4.68 -12.77 12.44
CA PRO A 138 4.37 -14.12 12.91
C PRO A 138 3.99 -14.16 14.39
N ASP A 139 4.56 -13.28 15.22
CA ASP A 139 4.43 -13.31 16.66
C ASP A 139 3.29 -12.45 17.20
N ALA A 140 2.77 -11.52 16.42
CA ALA A 140 1.76 -10.55 16.85
C ALA A 140 0.65 -10.37 15.82
N PRO A 141 -0.38 -11.23 15.80
CA PRO A 141 -1.53 -11.06 14.91
C PRO A 141 -2.25 -9.73 15.20
N GLN A 142 -2.71 -9.08 14.17
CA GLN A 142 -3.54 -7.88 14.29
C GLN A 142 -4.92 -8.24 14.91
N PRO A 143 -5.59 -7.28 15.58
CA PRO A 143 -6.87 -7.55 16.24
C PRO A 143 -7.96 -8.13 15.32
N GLY A 144 -8.05 -7.66 14.07
CA GLY A 144 -9.00 -8.17 13.09
C GLY A 144 -8.72 -9.64 12.74
N SER A 145 -7.47 -9.95 12.46
CA SER A 145 -6.98 -11.31 12.21
C SER A 145 -7.23 -12.24 13.39
N LEU A 146 -6.89 -11.80 14.60
CA LEU A 146 -7.07 -12.61 15.81
C LEU A 146 -8.54 -12.97 16.04
N LEU A 147 -9.43 -11.97 15.95
CA LEU A 147 -10.86 -12.19 16.14
C LEU A 147 -11.43 -13.12 15.08
N ALA A 148 -11.12 -12.92 13.80
CA ALA A 148 -11.59 -13.77 12.72
C ALA A 148 -11.12 -15.22 12.89
N ASN A 149 -9.86 -15.44 13.24
CA ASN A 149 -9.31 -16.78 13.46
C ASN A 149 -10.01 -17.50 14.62
N LEU A 150 -10.28 -16.78 15.73
CA LEU A 150 -11.06 -17.31 16.85
C LEU A 150 -12.52 -17.65 16.50
N LEU A 151 -13.05 -17.11 15.42
CA LEU A 151 -14.38 -17.37 14.90
C LEU A 151 -14.39 -18.45 13.78
N GLY A 152 -13.30 -19.13 13.54
CA GLY A 152 -13.21 -20.23 12.58
C GLY A 152 -12.84 -19.84 11.16
N PHE A 153 -12.35 -18.62 10.95
CA PHE A 153 -11.84 -18.22 9.65
C PHE A 153 -10.36 -18.58 9.51
N ALA A 154 -9.97 -19.03 8.32
CA ALA A 154 -8.58 -18.92 7.90
C ALA A 154 -8.25 -17.44 7.67
N VAL A 155 -7.06 -17.02 8.06
CA VAL A 155 -6.64 -15.61 8.00
C VAL A 155 -5.33 -15.48 7.27
N VAL A 156 -5.26 -14.53 6.33
CA VAL A 156 -4.03 -14.14 5.65
C VAL A 156 -3.71 -12.69 5.99
N GLY A 157 -2.72 -12.49 6.86
CA GLY A 157 -2.16 -11.17 7.15
C GLY A 157 -1.12 -10.80 6.10
N VAL A 158 -1.26 -9.65 5.45
CA VAL A 158 -0.37 -9.23 4.35
C VAL A 158 0.17 -7.84 4.59
N ASN A 159 1.48 -7.69 4.67
CA ASN A 159 2.11 -6.38 4.69
C ASN A 159 2.10 -5.74 3.29
N MET A 160 1.68 -4.47 3.23
CA MET A 160 1.76 -3.68 2.00
C MET A 160 3.19 -3.53 1.50
N ARG A 161 3.34 -3.27 0.20
CA ARG A 161 4.64 -2.92 -0.38
C ARG A 161 5.34 -1.83 0.44
N GLY A 162 6.63 -1.97 0.60
CA GLY A 162 7.45 -1.03 1.36
C GLY A 162 7.30 -1.11 2.88
N THR A 163 6.65 -2.16 3.46
CA THR A 163 6.49 -2.34 4.92
C THR A 163 6.82 -3.77 5.37
N GLY A 164 7.23 -3.94 6.61
CA GLY A 164 7.62 -5.25 7.16
C GLY A 164 8.69 -5.94 6.30
N CYS A 165 8.49 -7.20 5.94
CA CYS A 165 9.38 -7.92 5.03
C CYS A 165 8.96 -7.82 3.55
N SER A 166 7.94 -7.02 3.21
CA SER A 166 7.50 -6.82 1.83
C SER A 166 8.47 -5.96 1.03
N GLY A 167 8.62 -6.27 -0.25
CA GLY A 167 9.37 -5.48 -1.22
C GLY A 167 8.62 -4.23 -1.70
N GLY A 168 9.18 -3.60 -2.73
CA GLY A 168 8.65 -2.37 -3.31
C GLY A 168 8.80 -1.14 -2.43
N VAL A 169 8.17 -0.06 -2.82
CA VAL A 169 8.26 1.25 -2.15
C VAL A 169 6.93 1.59 -1.49
N PHE A 170 7.01 2.04 -0.24
CA PHE A 170 5.85 2.54 0.48
C PHE A 170 5.46 3.92 -0.01
N ASP A 171 4.22 4.02 -0.46
CA ASP A 171 3.56 5.25 -0.85
C ASP A 171 2.08 5.15 -0.47
N VAL A 172 1.68 5.85 0.59
CA VAL A 172 0.40 5.65 1.27
C VAL A 172 -0.81 5.77 0.34
N PHE A 173 -1.67 4.77 0.35
CA PHE A 173 -2.90 4.67 -0.46
C PHE A 173 -2.68 4.91 -1.96
N SER A 174 -1.51 4.51 -2.47
CA SER A 174 -1.23 4.62 -3.90
C SER A 174 -2.02 3.58 -4.70
N PRO A 175 -2.27 3.83 -6.00
CA PRO A 175 -2.88 2.85 -6.89
C PRO A 175 -2.14 1.51 -6.95
N ALA A 176 -0.81 1.53 -6.79
CA ALA A 176 -0.02 0.30 -6.72
C ALA A 176 -0.41 -0.57 -5.54
N GLN A 177 -0.66 0.02 -4.35
CA GLN A 177 -1.13 -0.74 -3.19
C GLN A 177 -2.53 -1.33 -3.42
N ALA A 178 -3.41 -0.62 -4.14
CA ALA A 178 -4.73 -1.14 -4.48
C ALA A 178 -4.63 -2.32 -5.45
N ALA A 179 -3.75 -2.24 -6.45
CA ALA A 179 -3.48 -3.31 -7.42
C ALA A 179 -2.85 -4.55 -6.76
N ASP A 180 -1.92 -4.34 -5.81
CA ASP A 180 -1.38 -5.43 -4.98
C ASP A 180 -2.50 -6.16 -4.23
N GLY A 181 -3.39 -5.40 -3.59
CA GLY A 181 -4.52 -5.97 -2.88
C GLY A 181 -5.45 -6.80 -3.77
N TYR A 182 -5.63 -6.39 -5.04
CA TYR A 182 -6.33 -7.21 -6.03
C TYR A 182 -5.61 -8.54 -6.23
N ASP A 183 -4.31 -8.51 -6.48
CA ASP A 183 -3.52 -9.73 -6.72
C ASP A 183 -3.50 -10.65 -5.50
N VAL A 184 -3.42 -10.08 -4.30
CA VAL A 184 -3.53 -10.82 -3.03
C VAL A 184 -4.89 -11.53 -2.93
N VAL A 185 -6.00 -10.83 -3.19
CA VAL A 185 -7.34 -11.41 -3.15
C VAL A 185 -7.46 -12.59 -4.12
N GLU A 186 -7.01 -12.42 -5.37
CA GLU A 186 -7.12 -13.45 -6.39
C GLU A 186 -6.19 -14.65 -6.14
N THR A 187 -5.00 -14.42 -5.55
CA THR A 187 -4.08 -15.52 -5.19
C THR A 187 -4.60 -16.30 -4.00
N VAL A 188 -5.04 -15.63 -2.94
CA VAL A 188 -5.56 -16.29 -1.73
C VAL A 188 -6.84 -17.06 -2.03
N ALA A 189 -7.77 -16.50 -2.81
CA ALA A 189 -9.02 -17.15 -3.14
C ALA A 189 -8.85 -18.49 -3.88
N ARG A 190 -7.74 -18.70 -4.58
CA ARG A 190 -7.47 -19.95 -5.32
C ARG A 190 -6.82 -21.04 -4.49
N GLN A 191 -6.54 -20.79 -3.22
CA GLN A 191 -5.96 -21.81 -2.37
C GLN A 191 -6.97 -22.92 -2.06
N PRO A 192 -6.53 -24.20 -2.02
CA PRO A 192 -7.44 -25.34 -1.82
C PRO A 192 -8.14 -25.35 -0.47
N TRP A 193 -7.61 -24.59 0.49
CA TRP A 193 -8.18 -24.44 1.83
C TRP A 193 -9.18 -23.27 1.96
N VAL A 194 -9.45 -22.53 0.87
CA VAL A 194 -10.40 -21.41 0.84
C VAL A 194 -11.77 -21.88 0.38
N LEU A 195 -12.79 -21.64 1.20
CA LEU A 195 -14.17 -22.00 0.91
C LEU A 195 -14.70 -21.23 -0.31
N ASP A 196 -15.28 -21.96 -1.26
CA ASP A 196 -15.94 -21.42 -2.47
C ASP A 196 -15.07 -20.51 -3.35
N ASN A 197 -13.77 -20.52 -3.20
CA ASN A 197 -12.84 -19.59 -3.85
C ASN A 197 -13.21 -18.11 -3.64
N LYS A 198 -13.70 -17.78 -2.45
CA LYS A 198 -14.10 -16.44 -2.06
C LYS A 198 -13.44 -16.04 -0.76
N VAL A 199 -13.03 -14.76 -0.69
CA VAL A 199 -12.42 -14.20 0.51
C VAL A 199 -13.13 -12.91 0.94
N GLY A 200 -13.14 -12.63 2.23
CA GLY A 200 -13.49 -11.33 2.76
C GLY A 200 -12.25 -10.53 3.16
N MET A 201 -12.44 -9.26 3.49
CA MET A 201 -11.40 -8.45 4.11
C MET A 201 -11.87 -7.91 5.46
N VAL A 202 -10.93 -7.87 6.42
CA VAL A 202 -11.17 -7.36 7.78
C VAL A 202 -10.09 -6.37 8.17
N GLY A 203 -10.38 -5.49 9.11
CA GLY A 203 -9.36 -4.62 9.70
C GLY A 203 -9.89 -3.31 10.25
N LEU A 204 -9.15 -2.81 11.25
CA LEU A 204 -9.45 -1.57 11.96
C LEU A 204 -8.49 -0.47 11.53
N SER A 205 -8.99 0.73 11.20
CA SER A 205 -8.17 1.89 10.82
C SER A 205 -7.46 1.67 9.48
N TYR A 206 -6.13 1.66 9.40
CA TYR A 206 -5.39 1.50 8.15
C TYR A 206 -5.83 0.26 7.36
N PRO A 207 -5.87 -0.98 7.93
CA PRO A 207 -6.41 -2.13 7.19
C PRO A 207 -7.92 -2.04 6.91
N GLY A 208 -8.65 -1.14 7.55
CA GLY A 208 -10.02 -0.79 7.17
C GLY A 208 -10.06 0.10 5.93
N ILE A 209 -9.21 1.13 5.88
CA ILE A 209 -9.13 2.07 4.76
C ILE A 209 -8.66 1.35 3.48
N SER A 210 -7.64 0.50 3.59
CA SER A 210 -7.10 -0.24 2.44
C SER A 210 -8.13 -1.12 1.75
N GLN A 211 -9.09 -1.68 2.49
CA GLN A 211 -10.18 -2.48 1.92
C GLN A 211 -11.00 -1.70 0.89
N LEU A 212 -11.22 -0.40 1.13
CA LEU A 212 -12.00 0.44 0.23
C LEU A 212 -11.28 0.63 -1.12
N TYR A 213 -9.96 0.83 -1.10
CA TYR A 213 -9.16 0.93 -2.31
C TYR A 213 -9.07 -0.40 -3.06
N VAL A 214 -8.88 -1.51 -2.33
CA VAL A 214 -8.84 -2.85 -2.93
C VAL A 214 -10.20 -3.20 -3.54
N ALA A 215 -11.30 -3.00 -2.83
CA ALA A 215 -12.64 -3.28 -3.33
C ALA A 215 -12.99 -2.44 -4.57
N ALA A 216 -12.51 -1.19 -4.65
CA ALA A 216 -12.69 -0.34 -5.82
C ALA A 216 -11.97 -0.86 -7.08
N THR A 217 -10.98 -1.74 -6.96
CA THR A 217 -10.36 -2.45 -8.10
C THR A 217 -11.20 -3.64 -8.57
N ARG A 218 -12.27 -4.01 -7.86
CA ARG A 218 -13.24 -5.06 -8.19
C ARG A 218 -12.64 -6.45 -8.40
N PRO A 219 -11.88 -7.01 -7.42
CA PRO A 219 -11.38 -8.37 -7.57
C PRO A 219 -12.57 -9.34 -7.60
N PRO A 220 -12.69 -10.20 -8.64
CA PRO A 220 -13.82 -11.11 -8.78
C PRO A 220 -14.04 -12.06 -7.60
N SER A 221 -12.98 -12.39 -6.88
CA SER A 221 -13.02 -13.32 -5.75
C SER A 221 -13.29 -12.65 -4.39
N LEU A 222 -13.42 -11.32 -4.35
CA LEU A 222 -13.79 -10.59 -3.13
C LEU A 222 -15.28 -10.75 -2.84
N ALA A 223 -15.62 -11.27 -1.65
CA ALA A 223 -17.01 -11.53 -1.25
C ALA A 223 -17.64 -10.38 -0.45
N ALA A 224 -16.87 -9.76 0.44
CA ALA A 224 -17.32 -8.67 1.29
C ALA A 224 -16.14 -7.96 1.95
N ILE A 225 -16.37 -6.73 2.41
CA ILE A 225 -15.40 -5.97 3.20
C ILE A 225 -16.00 -5.49 4.51
N THR A 226 -15.16 -5.39 5.55
CA THR A 226 -15.56 -4.90 6.87
C THR A 226 -14.64 -3.76 7.33
N PRO A 227 -14.69 -2.59 6.67
CA PRO A 227 -13.85 -1.46 7.02
C PRO A 227 -14.29 -0.84 8.35
N LEU A 228 -13.44 -0.96 9.37
CA LEU A 228 -13.71 -0.46 10.71
C LEU A 228 -12.95 0.84 10.98
N SER A 229 -13.66 1.90 11.44
CA SER A 229 -13.08 3.20 11.82
C SER A 229 -12.15 3.80 10.76
N VAL A 230 -12.70 4.03 9.59
CA VAL A 230 -11.98 4.54 8.42
C VAL A 230 -12.04 6.07 8.30
N ILE A 231 -11.17 6.61 7.47
CA ILE A 231 -11.22 7.99 7.01
C ILE A 231 -11.45 8.01 5.49
N ASP A 232 -12.09 9.05 5.00
CA ASP A 232 -12.37 9.27 3.57
C ASP A 232 -11.30 10.11 2.88
N ASP A 233 -10.64 10.96 3.62
CA ASP A 233 -9.73 11.99 3.10
C ASP A 233 -8.57 12.21 4.08
N LEU A 234 -7.36 11.84 3.63
CA LEU A 234 -6.13 11.99 4.42
C LEU A 234 -5.85 13.46 4.77
N TRP A 235 -6.19 14.39 3.86
CA TRP A 235 -5.99 15.82 4.11
C TRP A 235 -6.89 16.32 5.25
N ARG A 236 -8.18 15.96 5.24
CA ARG A 236 -9.09 16.33 6.34
C ARG A 236 -8.64 15.77 7.69
N GLN A 237 -8.02 14.60 7.67
CA GLN A 237 -7.45 13.99 8.87
C GLN A 237 -6.24 14.75 9.41
N GLN A 238 -5.35 15.21 8.52
CA GLN A 238 -4.12 15.91 8.88
C GLN A 238 -4.37 17.39 9.22
N TRP A 239 -5.31 18.02 8.52
CA TRP A 239 -5.59 19.44 8.57
C TRP A 239 -7.07 19.74 8.85
N PRO A 240 -7.63 19.24 9.96
CA PRO A 240 -9.03 19.48 10.28
C PRO A 240 -9.29 20.99 10.45
N GLY A 241 -10.19 21.53 9.60
CA GLY A 241 -10.49 22.97 9.60
C GLY A 241 -9.32 23.87 9.19
N GLY A 242 -8.33 23.33 8.47
CA GLY A 242 -7.16 24.07 8.01
C GLY A 242 -6.06 24.25 9.07
N THR A 243 -6.16 23.54 10.19
CA THR A 243 -5.15 23.57 11.27
C THR A 243 -4.45 22.21 11.34
N TYR A 244 -3.11 22.21 11.31
CA TYR A 244 -2.35 20.96 11.39
C TYR A 244 -2.61 20.23 12.70
N ASN A 245 -2.99 18.96 12.59
CA ASN A 245 -3.22 18.08 13.73
C ASN A 245 -1.89 17.64 14.36
N SER A 246 -1.38 18.44 15.28
CA SER A 246 -0.11 18.18 15.99
C SER A 246 -0.23 17.12 17.10
N GLY A 247 -1.43 16.60 17.35
CA GLY A 247 -1.70 15.54 18.34
C GLY A 247 -1.47 14.14 17.82
N PHE A 248 -2.53 13.32 17.87
CA PHE A 248 -2.51 11.92 17.45
C PHE A 248 -1.92 11.71 16.04
N THR A 249 -2.39 12.49 15.06
CA THR A 249 -2.03 12.32 13.67
C THR A 249 -0.53 12.49 13.44
N ARG A 250 0.08 13.52 14.06
CA ARG A 250 1.54 13.71 13.95
C ARG A 250 2.32 12.54 14.53
N ALA A 251 1.94 12.05 15.70
CA ALA A 251 2.61 10.90 16.34
C ALA A 251 2.44 9.64 15.49
N TRP A 252 1.26 9.43 14.91
CA TRP A 252 0.98 8.32 14.03
C TRP A 252 1.81 8.36 12.75
N LEU A 253 1.93 9.53 12.09
CA LEU A 253 2.77 9.70 10.90
C LEU A 253 4.24 9.39 11.20
N ALA A 254 4.77 9.95 12.29
CA ALA A 254 6.18 9.72 12.69
C ALA A 254 6.43 8.23 13.00
N GLN A 255 5.49 7.55 13.63
CA GLN A 255 5.59 6.12 13.86
C GLN A 255 5.58 5.32 12.56
N ARG A 256 4.64 5.63 11.65
CA ARG A 256 4.60 4.95 10.33
C ARG A 256 5.88 5.20 9.54
N ASP A 257 6.39 6.43 9.55
CA ASP A 257 7.65 6.76 8.90
C ASP A 257 8.82 5.92 9.47
N ALA A 258 8.92 5.80 10.77
CA ALA A 258 9.95 4.97 11.42
C ALA A 258 9.81 3.48 11.03
N GLU A 259 8.59 2.95 10.98
CA GLU A 259 8.32 1.55 10.63
C GLU A 259 8.57 1.20 9.17
N THR A 260 8.63 2.19 8.28
CA THR A 260 8.93 1.99 6.86
C THR A 260 10.43 2.04 6.53
N LYS A 261 11.30 2.27 7.52
CA LYS A 261 12.77 2.16 7.35
C LYS A 261 13.21 0.69 7.39
N VAL A 262 14.46 0.43 7.05
CA VAL A 262 15.06 -0.91 7.14
C VAL A 262 14.99 -1.39 8.59
N GLY A 263 14.40 -2.56 8.82
CA GLY A 263 14.22 -3.13 10.15
C GLY A 263 13.31 -2.33 11.09
N GLY A 264 12.52 -1.40 10.56
CA GLY A 264 11.76 -0.41 11.34
C GLY A 264 10.66 -0.98 12.22
N MET A 265 10.20 -2.18 11.95
CA MET A 265 9.20 -2.89 12.77
C MET A 265 9.82 -3.84 13.78
N ALA A 266 11.13 -3.93 13.89
CA ALA A 266 11.92 -4.82 14.75
C ALA A 266 11.77 -6.32 14.41
N TRP A 267 10.56 -6.85 14.23
CA TRP A 267 10.35 -8.25 13.85
C TRP A 267 10.89 -8.54 12.43
N ASP A 268 10.82 -7.58 11.54
CA ASP A 268 11.39 -7.67 10.19
C ASP A 268 12.93 -7.70 10.23
N GLN A 269 13.56 -6.91 11.11
CA GLN A 269 15.00 -7.01 11.36
C GLN A 269 15.37 -8.37 11.94
N ALA A 270 14.60 -8.87 12.91
CA ALA A 270 14.85 -10.19 13.50
C ALA A 270 14.81 -11.31 12.46
N ARG A 271 13.97 -11.21 11.44
CA ARG A 271 13.95 -12.16 10.32
C ARG A 271 15.20 -12.07 9.45
N ILE A 272 15.65 -10.85 9.13
CA ILE A 272 16.89 -10.63 8.39
C ILE A 272 18.07 -11.22 9.17
N ASP A 273 18.15 -10.95 10.46
CA ASP A 273 19.20 -11.47 11.34
C ASP A 273 19.17 -13.01 11.44
N ALA A 274 17.99 -13.61 11.29
CA ALA A 274 17.82 -15.07 11.23
C ALA A 274 18.13 -15.68 9.84
N GLY A 275 18.53 -14.87 8.85
CA GLY A 275 18.95 -15.32 7.53
C GLY A 275 17.86 -15.33 6.48
N ASP A 276 16.79 -14.57 6.64
CA ASP A 276 15.75 -14.38 5.61
C ASP A 276 16.30 -13.47 4.50
N GLU A 277 16.89 -14.10 3.48
CA GLU A 277 17.49 -13.39 2.34
C GLU A 277 16.45 -12.61 1.52
N GLN A 278 15.20 -13.12 1.45
CA GLN A 278 14.12 -12.42 0.75
C GLN A 278 13.72 -11.15 1.48
N ALA A 279 13.64 -11.17 2.82
CA ALA A 279 13.41 -9.97 3.61
C ALA A 279 14.50 -8.93 3.39
N ALA A 280 15.77 -9.34 3.41
CA ALA A 280 16.90 -8.46 3.18
C ALA A 280 16.87 -7.82 1.77
N ALA A 281 16.62 -8.63 0.75
CA ALA A 281 16.51 -8.16 -0.63
C ALA A 281 15.32 -7.18 -0.81
N ASN A 282 14.17 -7.52 -0.23
CA ASN A 282 12.97 -6.68 -0.27
C ASN A 282 13.16 -5.32 0.39
N GLN A 283 14.00 -5.24 1.42
CA GLN A 283 14.26 -3.99 2.12
C GLN A 283 15.37 -3.12 1.49
N ALA A 284 16.06 -3.60 0.48
CA ALA A 284 17.16 -2.86 -0.16
C ALA A 284 16.73 -1.50 -0.77
N ILE A 285 15.45 -1.35 -1.11
CA ILE A 285 14.90 -0.12 -1.70
C ILE A 285 14.20 0.82 -0.68
N ARG A 286 14.30 0.53 0.62
CA ARG A 286 13.60 1.29 1.69
C ARG A 286 13.93 2.78 1.75
N SER A 287 15.12 3.18 1.28
CA SER A 287 15.51 4.58 1.18
C SER A 287 14.61 5.39 0.23
N GLN A 288 13.87 4.72 -0.65
CA GLN A 288 12.93 5.33 -1.57
C GLN A 288 11.50 5.44 -1.00
N ASN A 289 11.24 4.90 0.19
CA ASN A 289 9.96 5.08 0.86
C ASN A 289 9.71 6.56 1.12
N MET A 290 8.45 6.98 0.93
CA MET A 290 8.07 8.37 1.20
C MET A 290 8.36 8.75 2.66
N ASP A 291 8.79 9.98 2.88
CA ASP A 291 8.82 10.60 4.20
C ASP A 291 7.38 11.02 4.56
N PHE A 292 6.72 10.18 5.34
CA PHE A 292 5.30 10.31 5.61
C PHE A 292 4.98 11.49 6.53
N GLU A 293 5.86 11.79 7.48
CA GLU A 293 5.70 12.98 8.34
C GLU A 293 5.87 14.27 7.51
N ARG A 294 6.90 14.34 6.68
CA ARG A 294 7.14 15.48 5.79
C ARG A 294 5.98 15.67 4.81
N PHE A 295 5.52 14.59 4.19
CA PHE A 295 4.36 14.62 3.31
C PHE A 295 3.12 15.16 4.02
N GLY A 296 2.78 14.65 5.20
CA GLY A 296 1.63 15.12 5.98
C GLY A 296 1.69 16.60 6.35
N ARG A 297 2.90 17.17 6.51
CA ARG A 297 3.08 18.61 6.76
C ARG A 297 3.00 19.45 5.49
N ALA A 298 3.49 18.92 4.38
CA ALA A 298 3.57 19.64 3.11
C ALA A 298 2.23 19.83 2.41
N ILE A 299 1.24 18.98 2.70
CA ILE A 299 -0.07 18.96 2.03
C ILE A 299 -1.10 19.96 2.60
N ASP A 300 -0.68 20.96 3.36
CA ASP A 300 -1.55 21.84 4.17
C ASP A 300 -2.72 22.48 3.39
N ASN A 301 -2.51 22.87 2.14
CA ASN A 301 -3.54 23.53 1.32
C ASN A 301 -3.67 22.91 -0.09
N PHE A 302 -2.98 21.79 -0.37
CA PHE A 302 -2.85 21.31 -1.74
C PHE A 302 -3.55 19.95 -1.95
N ARG A 303 -4.78 19.99 -2.41
CA ARG A 303 -5.63 18.82 -2.64
C ARG A 303 -5.32 17.97 -3.86
N PRO A 304 -4.90 18.50 -5.02
CA PRO A 304 -4.73 17.67 -6.22
C PRO A 304 -3.77 16.50 -6.05
N THR A 305 -2.71 16.65 -5.24
CA THR A 305 -1.78 15.55 -4.93
C THR A 305 -2.42 14.40 -4.15
N LEU A 306 -3.58 14.66 -3.54
CA LEU A 306 -4.30 13.73 -2.68
C LEU A 306 -5.52 13.12 -3.34
N ASP A 307 -5.96 13.64 -4.50
CA ASP A 307 -7.20 13.18 -5.12
C ASP A 307 -7.20 11.67 -5.37
N ALA A 308 -6.09 11.11 -5.84
CA ALA A 308 -5.96 9.67 -6.02
C ALA A 308 -5.90 8.87 -4.70
N ARG A 309 -5.76 9.55 -3.56
CA ARG A 309 -5.69 8.97 -2.21
C ARG A 309 -6.96 9.27 -1.39
N ARG A 310 -8.02 9.73 -2.05
CA ARG A 310 -9.31 10.02 -1.41
C ARG A 310 -10.29 8.89 -1.73
N VAL A 311 -10.88 8.32 -0.71
CA VAL A 311 -11.86 7.24 -0.85
C VAL A 311 -13.05 7.69 -1.72
N GLU A 312 -13.47 8.96 -1.59
CA GLU A 312 -14.60 9.49 -2.35
C GLU A 312 -14.40 9.45 -3.88
N THR A 313 -13.14 9.38 -4.36
CA THR A 313 -12.85 9.30 -5.81
C THR A 313 -12.97 7.88 -6.37
N VAL A 314 -13.10 6.88 -5.51
CA VAL A 314 -13.13 5.47 -5.91
C VAL A 314 -14.31 4.68 -5.31
N VAL A 315 -15.01 5.24 -4.33
CA VAL A 315 -16.05 4.51 -3.55
C VAL A 315 -17.22 4.03 -4.39
N ASP A 316 -17.57 4.76 -5.44
CA ASP A 316 -18.65 4.40 -6.39
C ASP A 316 -18.34 3.15 -7.23
N ARG A 317 -17.08 2.72 -7.23
CA ARG A 317 -16.65 1.49 -7.90
C ARG A 317 -16.84 0.23 -7.06
N ILE A 318 -17.11 0.38 -5.75
CA ILE A 318 -17.28 -0.76 -4.84
C ILE A 318 -18.63 -1.42 -5.09
N ASP A 319 -18.62 -2.70 -5.46
CA ASP A 319 -19.79 -3.49 -5.82
C ASP A 319 -20.00 -4.72 -4.93
N VAL A 320 -19.24 -4.84 -3.85
CA VAL A 320 -19.38 -5.92 -2.85
C VAL A 320 -20.10 -5.44 -1.59
N PRO A 321 -20.70 -6.33 -0.80
CA PRO A 321 -21.27 -5.99 0.51
C PRO A 321 -20.24 -5.32 1.43
N VAL A 322 -20.64 -4.22 2.07
CA VAL A 322 -19.79 -3.42 2.96
C VAL A 322 -20.43 -3.35 4.36
N TYR A 323 -19.69 -3.77 5.39
CA TYR A 323 -20.05 -3.52 6.77
C TYR A 323 -19.16 -2.41 7.35
N LEU A 324 -19.59 -1.17 7.21
CA LEU A 324 -18.86 0.00 7.65
C LEU A 324 -19.18 0.33 9.12
N THR A 325 -18.15 0.59 9.92
CA THR A 325 -18.30 1.08 11.28
C THR A 325 -17.53 2.36 11.53
N GLY A 326 -18.08 3.20 12.42
CA GLY A 326 -17.42 4.39 12.94
C GLY A 326 -17.66 4.53 14.44
N ALA A 327 -16.72 5.14 15.17
CA ALA A 327 -16.85 5.38 16.60
C ALA A 327 -17.30 6.84 16.83
N TRP A 328 -18.53 7.02 17.32
CA TRP A 328 -19.09 8.34 17.56
C TRP A 328 -18.25 9.27 18.46
N PRO A 329 -17.61 8.81 19.55
CA PRO A 329 -16.80 9.70 20.39
C PRO A 329 -15.39 9.99 19.84
N LEU A 330 -14.93 9.29 18.83
CA LEU A 330 -13.67 9.58 18.17
C LEU A 330 -13.92 10.68 17.13
N ARG A 331 -13.74 11.93 17.53
CA ARG A 331 -13.89 13.12 16.65
C ARG A 331 -13.11 13.05 15.33
N PHE A 332 -12.23 12.06 15.20
CA PHE A 332 -11.40 11.83 14.02
C PHE A 332 -12.08 10.95 12.96
N THR A 333 -13.01 10.07 13.36
CA THR A 333 -13.65 9.11 12.47
C THR A 333 -15.15 9.36 12.27
N ALA A 334 -15.83 9.95 13.26
CA ALA A 334 -17.29 10.11 13.21
C ALA A 334 -17.78 11.14 12.19
N THR A 335 -17.01 12.21 11.94
CA THR A 335 -17.35 13.21 10.92
C THR A 335 -17.06 12.74 9.49
N GLN A 336 -16.26 11.71 9.34
CA GLN A 336 -15.81 11.21 8.03
C GLN A 336 -16.53 9.91 7.61
N SER A 337 -17.13 9.19 8.57
CA SER A 337 -17.89 7.95 8.28
C SER A 337 -19.35 8.19 7.87
N ILE A 338 -19.82 9.44 7.83
CA ILE A 338 -21.22 9.80 7.57
C ILE A 338 -21.38 10.61 6.26
N ALA A 339 -20.29 10.88 5.54
CA ALA A 339 -20.34 11.67 4.29
C ALA A 339 -20.56 10.79 3.06
#